data_3fafe318cdb26d66c939b729efbd50c2
#
_entry.id   3fafe318cdb26d66c939b729efbd50c2
#
_cell.length_a   1.000
_cell.length_b   1.000
_cell.length_c   1.000
_cell.angle_alpha   90.00
_cell.angle_beta   90.00
_cell.angle_gamma   90.00
#
_symmetry.space_group_name_H-M   'P 1'
#
loop_
_entity.id
_entity.type
_entity.pdbx_description
1 polymer ?
#
loop_
_entity_poly.entity_id
_entity_poly.type
_entity_poly.pdbx_seq_one_letter_code
_entity_poly.pdbx_strand_id
1 'polypeptide(L)'
;MIDTARFSAAAAAEGFELTARQLEQFDQYAQFLVEYNEKVNLTAITDPEGIEVKHFLDSLMLLKAVELPEGASVIDVGTGAGFPSVPAKIVRDDLRLTLLDGLNKRIVFLGELSRRLGQENTLSLIHI
;
A
#
# COMPACT_ATOMS: atom_id res chain seq x y z
N MET A 1 0.63 11.22 -9.77
CA MET A 1 -0.65 11.91 -9.68
C MET A 1 -1.01 12.37 -8.27
N ILE A 2 -0.45 11.77 -7.21
CA ILE A 2 -0.52 12.39 -5.88
C ILE A 2 0.41 13.61 -5.82
N ASP A 3 0.15 14.50 -4.86
CA ASP A 3 1.07 15.61 -4.57
C ASP A 3 2.13 15.08 -3.59
N THR A 4 3.29 14.72 -4.12
CA THR A 4 4.34 14.08 -3.31
C THR A 4 4.90 15.00 -2.23
N ALA A 5 4.95 16.31 -2.49
CA ALA A 5 5.40 17.28 -1.48
C ALA A 5 4.41 17.37 -0.32
N ARG A 6 3.11 17.44 -0.62
CA ARG A 6 2.06 17.46 0.39
C ARG A 6 2.04 16.17 1.20
N PHE A 7 2.12 15.03 0.52
CA PHE A 7 2.12 13.72 1.20
C PHE A 7 3.38 13.55 2.06
N SER A 8 4.54 13.93 1.55
CA SER A 8 5.80 13.88 2.30
C SER A 8 5.72 14.68 3.59
N ALA A 9 5.16 15.89 3.53
CA ALA A 9 4.99 16.75 4.70
C ALA A 9 4.03 16.13 5.72
N ALA A 10 2.91 15.57 5.26
CA ALA A 10 1.94 14.92 6.13
C ALA A 10 2.54 13.69 6.82
N ALA A 11 3.30 12.88 6.08
CA ALA A 11 3.98 11.71 6.64
C ALA A 11 5.04 12.11 7.66
N ALA A 12 5.83 13.15 7.36
CA ALA A 12 6.85 13.67 8.28
C ALA A 12 6.23 14.15 9.59
N ALA A 13 5.08 14.81 9.54
CA ALA A 13 4.35 15.26 10.72
C ALA A 13 3.96 14.09 11.64
N GLU A 14 3.80 12.90 11.08
CA GLU A 14 3.50 11.67 11.81
C GLU A 14 4.74 10.85 12.14
N GLY A 15 5.93 11.36 11.85
CA GLY A 15 7.20 10.72 12.18
C GLY A 15 7.78 9.84 11.07
N PHE A 16 7.23 9.90 9.87
CA PHE A 16 7.72 9.11 8.74
C PHE A 16 8.48 9.98 7.74
N GLU A 17 9.81 9.88 7.77
CA GLU A 17 10.68 10.56 6.81
C GLU A 17 10.81 9.69 5.55
N LEU A 18 10.06 10.03 4.50
CA LEU A 18 10.03 9.25 3.28
C LEU A 18 11.16 9.62 2.33
N THR A 19 11.81 8.62 1.75
CA THR A 19 12.82 8.83 0.72
C THR A 19 12.18 9.17 -0.62
N ALA A 20 12.99 9.70 -1.55
CA ALA A 20 12.52 9.97 -2.92
C ALA A 20 11.99 8.71 -3.59
N ARG A 21 12.64 7.56 -3.38
CA ARG A 21 12.20 6.27 -3.91
C ARG A 21 10.85 5.86 -3.34
N GLN A 22 10.67 6.01 -2.03
CA GLN A 22 9.40 5.68 -1.38
C GLN A 22 8.26 6.55 -1.90
N LEU A 23 8.52 7.85 -2.05
CA LEU A 23 7.51 8.77 -2.61
C LEU A 23 7.14 8.39 -4.04
N GLU A 24 8.11 7.98 -4.85
CA GLU A 24 7.84 7.48 -6.19
C GLU A 24 7.00 6.20 -6.16
N GLN A 25 7.29 5.29 -5.24
CA GLN A 25 6.49 4.06 -5.07
C GLN A 25 5.05 4.39 -4.68
N PHE A 26 4.83 5.33 -3.77
CA PHE A 26 3.47 5.77 -3.43
C PHE A 26 2.75 6.39 -4.62
N ASP A 27 3.45 7.20 -5.41
CA ASP A 27 2.84 7.80 -6.59
C ASP A 27 2.48 6.76 -7.65
N GLN A 28 3.35 5.80 -7.89
CA GLN A 28 3.07 4.67 -8.80
C GLN A 28 1.89 3.84 -8.31
N TYR A 29 1.81 3.61 -7.01
CA TYR A 29 0.69 2.89 -6.40
C TYR A 29 -0.62 3.62 -6.67
N ALA A 30 -0.66 4.92 -6.42
CA ALA A 30 -1.85 5.74 -6.63
C ALA A 30 -2.29 5.72 -8.10
N GLN A 31 -1.35 5.89 -9.02
CA GLN A 31 -1.64 5.86 -10.46
C GLN A 31 -2.21 4.52 -10.89
N PHE A 32 -1.58 3.43 -10.47
CA PHE A 32 -2.03 2.09 -10.84
C PHE A 32 -3.38 1.76 -10.21
N LEU A 33 -3.59 2.18 -8.97
CA LEU A 33 -4.86 2.00 -8.27
C LEU A 33 -6.01 2.65 -9.03
N VAL A 34 -5.86 3.91 -9.40
CA VAL A 34 -6.91 4.65 -10.12
C VAL A 34 -7.16 4.05 -11.51
N GLU A 35 -6.09 3.73 -12.23
CA GLU A 35 -6.19 3.12 -13.55
C GLU A 35 -6.88 1.76 -13.50
N TYR A 36 -6.48 0.90 -12.57
CA TYR A 36 -7.03 -0.45 -12.46
C TYR A 36 -8.45 -0.45 -11.89
N ASN A 37 -8.78 0.57 -11.08
CA ASN A 37 -10.09 0.70 -10.46
C ASN A 37 -11.22 0.83 -11.49
N GLU A 38 -10.93 1.27 -12.70
CA GLU A 38 -11.90 1.32 -13.79
C GLU A 38 -12.36 -0.07 -14.23
N LYS A 39 -11.53 -1.09 -14.03
CA LYS A 39 -11.80 -2.48 -14.43
C LYS A 39 -12.26 -3.33 -13.25
N VAL A 40 -11.72 -3.08 -12.08
CA VAL A 40 -11.98 -3.86 -10.87
C VAL A 40 -12.30 -2.88 -9.75
N ASN A 41 -13.40 -3.09 -9.07
CA ASN A 41 -13.84 -2.20 -8.01
C ASN A 41 -12.93 -2.36 -6.78
N LEU A 42 -11.92 -1.50 -6.66
CA LEU A 42 -10.91 -1.55 -5.61
C LEU A 42 -11.17 -0.54 -4.50
N THR A 43 -11.60 0.67 -4.87
CA THR A 43 -11.83 1.76 -3.92
C THR A 43 -12.84 2.75 -4.47
N ALA A 44 -13.59 3.39 -3.57
CA ALA A 44 -14.46 4.53 -3.90
C ALA A 44 -13.68 5.85 -3.92
N ILE A 45 -12.47 5.88 -3.38
CA ILE A 45 -11.64 7.08 -3.24
C ILE A 45 -10.63 7.10 -4.38
N THR A 46 -10.79 8.05 -5.31
CA THR A 46 -9.94 8.17 -6.50
C THR A 46 -9.26 9.52 -6.64
N ASP A 47 -9.58 10.48 -5.77
CA ASP A 47 -8.93 11.78 -5.78
C ASP A 47 -7.56 11.72 -5.09
N PRO A 48 -6.57 12.49 -5.57
CA PRO A 48 -5.21 12.43 -5.03
C PRO A 48 -5.12 12.66 -3.53
N GLU A 49 -5.77 13.70 -3.02
CA GLU A 49 -5.72 14.02 -1.60
C GLU A 49 -6.39 12.95 -0.74
N GLY A 50 -7.51 12.40 -1.20
CA GLY A 50 -8.19 11.30 -0.50
C GLY A 50 -7.30 10.06 -0.43
N ILE A 51 -6.60 9.72 -1.51
CA ILE A 51 -5.66 8.59 -1.53
C ILE A 51 -4.50 8.84 -0.56
N GLU A 52 -3.93 10.06 -0.57
CA GLU A 52 -2.83 10.42 0.33
C GLU A 52 -3.21 10.27 1.81
N VAL A 53 -4.39 10.77 2.19
CA VAL A 53 -4.80 10.83 3.60
C VAL A 53 -5.54 9.58 4.04
N LYS A 54 -6.59 9.19 3.30
CA LYS A 54 -7.50 8.11 3.73
C LYS A 54 -6.97 6.72 3.42
N HIS A 55 -6.08 6.59 2.46
CA HIS A 55 -5.45 5.30 2.16
C HIS A 55 -4.02 5.23 2.67
N PHE A 56 -3.14 6.10 2.18
CA PHE A 56 -1.71 5.96 2.48
C PHE A 56 -1.35 6.37 3.91
N LEU A 57 -1.67 7.59 4.29
CA LEU A 57 -1.34 8.06 5.64
C LEU A 57 -2.02 7.21 6.71
N ASP A 58 -3.31 6.91 6.51
CA ASP A 58 -4.05 6.06 7.43
C ASP A 58 -3.41 4.67 7.57
N SER A 59 -2.94 4.10 6.46
CA SER A 59 -2.23 2.81 6.48
C SER A 59 -0.93 2.88 7.28
N LEU A 60 -0.19 3.98 7.18
CA LEU A 60 1.06 4.16 7.93
C LEU A 60 0.81 4.25 9.44
N MET A 61 -0.39 4.63 9.87
CA MET A 61 -0.73 4.65 11.30
C MET A 61 -0.65 3.27 11.93
N LEU A 62 -0.77 2.19 11.15
CA LEU A 62 -0.53 0.83 11.63
C LEU A 62 0.87 0.70 12.26
N LEU A 63 1.88 1.29 11.63
CA LEU A 63 3.26 1.23 12.11
C LEU A 63 3.48 2.00 13.40
N LYS A 64 2.61 2.96 13.71
CA LYS A 64 2.62 3.66 15.00
C LYS A 64 1.85 2.90 16.07
N ALA A 65 0.81 2.18 15.68
CA ALA A 65 -0.07 1.47 16.61
C ALA A 65 0.49 0.12 17.03
N VAL A 66 1.28 -0.52 16.18
CA VAL A 66 1.81 -1.87 16.41
C VAL A 66 3.31 -1.88 16.21
N GLU A 67 4.05 -2.40 17.19
CA GLU A 67 5.48 -2.60 17.05
C GLU A 67 5.74 -3.91 16.30
N LEU A 68 6.30 -3.80 15.10
CA LEU A 68 6.63 -4.94 14.26
C LEU A 68 8.13 -5.18 14.30
N PRO A 69 8.58 -6.38 14.75
CA PRO A 69 9.99 -6.74 14.73
C PRO A 69 10.58 -6.69 13.33
N GLU A 70 11.89 -6.54 13.23
CA GLU A 70 12.58 -6.61 11.94
C GLU A 70 12.30 -7.95 11.27
N GLY A 71 11.94 -7.91 9.98
CA GLY A 71 11.63 -9.10 9.20
C GLY A 71 10.32 -9.78 9.56
N ALA A 72 9.43 -9.10 10.28
CA ALA A 72 8.16 -9.68 10.71
C ALA A 72 7.33 -10.18 9.54
N SER A 73 6.66 -11.32 9.76
CA SER A 73 5.68 -11.85 8.80
C SER A 73 4.30 -11.29 9.12
N VAL A 74 3.64 -10.73 8.13
CA VAL A 74 2.32 -10.12 8.27
C VAL A 74 1.37 -10.77 7.29
N ILE A 75 0.21 -11.20 7.79
CA ILE A 75 -0.86 -11.74 6.95
C ILE A 75 -2.01 -10.74 6.98
N ASP A 76 -2.38 -10.24 5.80
CA ASP A 76 -3.49 -9.30 5.64
C ASP A 76 -4.66 -10.05 5.01
N VAL A 77 -5.71 -10.30 5.81
CA VAL A 77 -6.90 -11.03 5.39
C VAL A 77 -7.96 -10.06 4.90
N GLY A 78 -8.45 -10.28 3.67
CA GLY A 78 -9.41 -9.35 3.07
C GLY A 78 -8.74 -8.05 2.66
N THR A 79 -7.54 -8.13 2.11
CA THR A 79 -6.68 -6.97 1.86
C THR A 79 -7.23 -5.97 0.84
N GLY A 80 -8.14 -6.39 -0.05
CA GLY A 80 -8.73 -5.52 -1.06
C GLY A 80 -7.69 -4.91 -1.99
N ALA A 81 -7.54 -3.59 -1.92
CA ALA A 81 -6.56 -2.85 -2.71
C ALA A 81 -5.15 -2.83 -2.08
N GLY A 82 -4.92 -3.62 -1.04
CA GLY A 82 -3.61 -3.75 -0.39
C GLY A 82 -3.44 -2.90 0.87
N PHE A 83 -4.52 -2.36 1.40
CA PHE A 83 -4.46 -1.53 2.61
C PHE A 83 -4.79 -2.35 3.86
N PRO A 84 -4.05 -2.15 4.95
CA PRO A 84 -2.92 -1.21 5.17
C PRO A 84 -1.54 -1.78 4.86
N SER A 85 -1.42 -3.03 4.48
CA SER A 85 -0.14 -3.75 4.51
C SER A 85 0.84 -3.33 3.40
N VAL A 86 0.37 -3.05 2.18
CA VAL A 86 1.27 -2.68 1.08
C VAL A 86 1.91 -1.30 1.30
N PRO A 87 1.17 -0.25 1.71
CA PRO A 87 1.79 1.01 2.12
C PRO A 87 2.78 0.84 3.27
N ALA A 88 2.44 0.01 4.27
CA ALA A 88 3.36 -0.26 5.38
C ALA A 88 4.67 -0.89 4.90
N LYS A 89 4.61 -1.79 3.92
CA LYS A 89 5.81 -2.41 3.37
C LYS A 89 6.67 -1.42 2.56
N ILE A 90 6.08 -0.42 1.94
CA ILE A 90 6.87 0.63 1.26
C ILE A 90 7.81 1.29 2.28
N VAL A 91 7.33 1.55 3.48
CA VAL A 91 8.13 2.17 4.55
C VAL A 91 9.00 1.15 5.26
N ARG A 92 8.49 -0.08 5.47
CA ARG A 92 9.17 -1.18 6.15
C ARG A 92 9.41 -2.31 5.15
N ASP A 93 10.40 -2.13 4.28
CA ASP A 93 10.74 -3.07 3.20
C ASP A 93 11.14 -4.47 3.71
N ASP A 94 11.56 -4.57 4.97
CA ASP A 94 11.93 -5.83 5.63
C ASP A 94 10.73 -6.74 5.93
N LEU A 95 9.51 -6.24 5.88
CA LEU A 95 8.31 -7.03 6.20
C LEU A 95 8.08 -8.11 5.14
N ARG A 96 7.60 -9.26 5.60
CA ARG A 96 7.19 -10.37 4.74
C ARG A 96 5.68 -10.41 4.71
N LEU A 97 5.09 -10.10 3.56
CA LEU A 97 3.63 -10.00 3.45
C LEU A 97 3.02 -11.24 2.80
N THR A 98 1.90 -11.65 3.37
CA THR A 98 0.97 -12.55 2.69
C THR A 98 -0.38 -11.83 2.61
N LEU A 99 -0.82 -11.58 1.38
CA LEU A 99 -2.05 -10.85 1.10
C LEU A 99 -3.13 -11.85 0.69
N LEU A 100 -4.24 -11.87 1.41
CA LEU A 100 -5.35 -12.78 1.15
C LEU A 100 -6.60 -12.00 0.77
N ASP A 101 -7.26 -12.43 -0.31
CA ASP A 101 -8.55 -11.87 -0.70
C ASP A 101 -9.40 -12.95 -1.37
N GLY A 102 -10.71 -12.82 -1.27
CA GLY A 102 -11.66 -13.76 -1.86
C GLY A 102 -11.89 -13.55 -3.36
N LEU A 103 -11.44 -12.44 -3.94
CA LEU A 103 -11.65 -12.12 -5.34
C LEU A 103 -10.35 -12.25 -6.13
N ASN A 104 -10.36 -13.15 -7.12
CA ASN A 104 -9.20 -13.36 -7.98
C ASN A 104 -8.73 -12.08 -8.67
N LYS A 105 -9.66 -11.23 -9.08
CA LYS A 105 -9.33 -9.96 -9.74
C LYS A 105 -8.47 -9.05 -8.87
N ARG A 106 -8.71 -9.04 -7.56
CA ARG A 106 -7.91 -8.28 -6.59
C ARG A 106 -6.54 -8.91 -6.40
N ILE A 107 -6.47 -10.24 -6.37
CA ILE A 107 -5.19 -10.95 -6.26
C ILE A 107 -4.30 -10.67 -7.47
N VAL A 108 -4.87 -10.64 -8.68
CA VAL A 108 -4.13 -10.28 -9.89
C VAL A 108 -3.61 -8.84 -9.80
N PHE A 109 -4.44 -7.91 -9.34
CA PHE A 109 -4.03 -6.53 -9.11
C PHE A 109 -2.86 -6.44 -8.13
N LEU A 110 -2.98 -7.12 -7.00
CA LEU A 110 -1.95 -7.07 -5.93
C LEU A 110 -0.62 -7.67 -6.40
N GLY A 111 -0.66 -8.76 -7.16
CA GLY A 111 0.55 -9.35 -7.73
C GLY A 111 1.26 -8.41 -8.70
N GLU A 112 0.50 -7.77 -9.58
CA GLU A 112 1.03 -6.79 -10.52
C GLU A 112 1.55 -5.54 -9.79
N LEU A 113 0.83 -5.08 -8.77
CA LEU A 113 1.25 -3.95 -7.95
C LEU A 113 2.60 -4.23 -7.27
N SER A 114 2.73 -5.38 -6.63
CA SER A 114 3.98 -5.76 -5.95
C SER A 114 5.15 -5.80 -6.93
N ARG A 115 4.91 -6.32 -8.13
CA ARG A 115 5.93 -6.35 -9.18
C ARG A 115 6.34 -4.94 -9.61
N ARG A 116 5.38 -4.05 -9.82
CA ARG A 116 5.65 -2.66 -10.24
C ARG A 116 6.38 -1.87 -9.16
N LEU A 117 6.06 -2.13 -7.90
CA LEU A 117 6.74 -1.48 -6.77
C LEU A 117 8.09 -2.10 -6.44
N GLY A 118 8.44 -3.21 -7.08
CA GLY A 118 9.69 -3.92 -6.80
C GLY A 118 9.75 -4.51 -5.39
N GLN A 119 8.60 -4.88 -4.83
CA GLN A 119 8.53 -5.45 -3.49
C GLN A 119 8.84 -6.95 -3.52
N GLU A 120 9.82 -7.35 -2.75
CA GLU A 120 10.16 -8.75 -2.52
C GLU A 120 9.43 -9.27 -1.28
N ASN A 121 9.35 -10.59 -1.14
CA ASN A 121 8.71 -11.23 0.01
C ASN A 121 7.25 -10.80 0.21
N THR A 122 6.53 -10.63 -0.90
CA THR A 122 5.10 -10.34 -0.91
C THR A 122 4.40 -11.42 -1.73
N LEU A 123 3.49 -12.15 -1.09
CA LEU A 123 2.73 -13.24 -1.69
C LEU A 123 1.24 -12.89 -1.66
N SER A 124 0.58 -13.01 -2.81
CA SER A 124 -0.86 -12.75 -2.93
C SER A 124 -1.59 -14.06 -3.22
N LEU A 125 -2.56 -14.41 -2.38
CA LEU A 125 -3.27 -15.68 -2.45
C LEU A 125 -4.78 -15.47 -2.38
N ILE A 126 -5.52 -16.36 -3.07
CA ILE A 126 -6.98 -16.40 -2.95
C ILE A 126 -7.33 -17.08 -1.64
N HIS A 127 -8.19 -16.41 -0.87
CA HIS A 127 -8.76 -16.94 0.36
C HIS A 127 -10.16 -17.44 0.07
N ILE A 128 -10.37 -18.71 0.25
CA ILE A 128 -11.68 -19.35 0.03
C ILE A 128 -12.42 -19.48 1.36
#